data_c3a8198eda2c49e33168ae0f1bffbd1f
#
_entry.id   c3a8198eda2c49e33168ae0f1bffbd1f
#
_cell.length_a   1.000
_cell.length_b   1.000
_cell.length_c   1.000
_cell.angle_alpha   90.00
_cell.angle_beta   90.00
_cell.angle_gamma   90.00
#
_symmetry.space_group_name_H-M   'P 1'
#
loop_
_entity.id
_entity.type
_entity.pdbx_description
1 polymer ?
#
loop_
_entity_poly.entity_id
_entity_poly.type
_entity_poly.pdbx_seq_one_letter_code
_entity_poly.pdbx_strand_id
1 'polypeptide(L)'
;MRFVLFLSGLLLALGVSAATPEDTVRQAMSSLAPKVKIDVVQDSAVPGFYEAIVGGEFIYVTKDGKYVIDGNAYDVAHRVDLTASSRARARKDALAKIGPEKRIVFAPLAPLTAKHTVTVFTDVDCPFCRRFHQQIAEYNAKGIEVEYLFYPLSIHPGADKKAEAVWCSSDRPNAFTAAMAGKDPRKATCPNPVGELTELAKSLGIGGTPTVLADDGTQIASQIAMSPDRLAAELDRLAAKNVAQN
;
A
#
# COMPACT_ATOMS: atom_id res chain seq x y z
N MET A 1 -65.23 -12.41 -45.35
CA MET A 1 -63.80 -12.63 -45.10
C MET A 1 -63.32 -11.52 -44.20
N ARG A 2 -63.07 -11.83 -42.90
CA ARG A 2 -62.61 -10.85 -41.89
C ARG A 2 -61.11 -11.11 -41.71
N PHE A 3 -60.26 -10.18 -42.14
CA PHE A 3 -58.81 -10.15 -41.87
C PHE A 3 -58.56 -9.62 -40.45
N VAL A 4 -58.01 -10.46 -39.58
CA VAL A 4 -57.53 -10.07 -38.25
C VAL A 4 -56.02 -9.79 -38.40
N LEU A 5 -55.63 -8.50 -38.30
CA LEU A 5 -54.19 -8.12 -38.20
C LEU A 5 -53.71 -8.34 -36.78
N PHE A 6 -52.82 -9.30 -36.61
CA PHE A 6 -52.03 -9.47 -35.39
C PHE A 6 -50.88 -8.45 -35.41
N LEU A 7 -50.97 -7.46 -34.51
CA LEU A 7 -49.90 -6.52 -34.25
C LEU A 7 -48.96 -7.17 -33.20
N SER A 8 -47.86 -7.74 -33.66
CA SER A 8 -46.82 -8.27 -32.77
C SER A 8 -45.98 -7.10 -32.22
N GLY A 9 -46.25 -6.70 -30.98
CA GLY A 9 -45.45 -5.71 -30.25
C GLY A 9 -44.12 -6.32 -29.83
N LEU A 10 -43.02 -5.83 -30.40
CA LEU A 10 -41.64 -6.16 -30.02
C LEU A 10 -41.33 -5.33 -28.76
N LEU A 11 -41.38 -5.97 -27.59
CA LEU A 11 -40.90 -5.39 -26.34
C LEU A 11 -39.34 -5.37 -26.37
N LEU A 12 -38.74 -4.22 -26.67
CA LEU A 12 -37.34 -3.96 -26.40
C LEU A 12 -37.12 -3.91 -24.87
N ALA A 13 -36.59 -4.95 -24.28
CA ALA A 13 -36.10 -4.92 -22.92
C ALA A 13 -34.83 -4.04 -22.90
N LEU A 14 -34.99 -2.78 -22.46
CA LEU A 14 -33.86 -1.92 -22.10
C LEU A 14 -33.19 -2.54 -20.88
N GLY A 15 -32.07 -3.26 -21.10
CA GLY A 15 -31.24 -3.76 -20.03
C GLY A 15 -30.67 -2.57 -19.26
N VAL A 16 -31.24 -2.28 -18.09
CA VAL A 16 -30.60 -1.36 -17.12
C VAL A 16 -29.37 -2.09 -16.61
N SER A 17 -28.20 -1.73 -17.10
CA SER A 17 -26.93 -2.16 -16.52
C SER A 17 -26.86 -1.58 -15.11
N ALA A 18 -26.76 -2.44 -14.11
CA ALA A 18 -26.51 -1.97 -12.74
C ALA A 18 -25.16 -1.23 -12.71
N ALA A 19 -25.13 -0.07 -12.05
CA ALA A 19 -23.90 0.70 -11.86
C ALA A 19 -22.87 -0.17 -11.13
N THR A 20 -21.61 -0.12 -11.58
CA THR A 20 -20.51 -0.83 -10.90
C THR A 20 -20.17 -0.14 -9.57
N PRO A 21 -19.50 -0.82 -8.63
CA PRO A 21 -18.98 -0.18 -7.42
C PRO A 21 -18.16 1.07 -7.72
N GLU A 22 -17.29 0.99 -8.75
CA GLU A 22 -16.45 2.10 -9.20
C GLU A 22 -17.27 3.27 -9.72
N ASP A 23 -18.35 3.02 -10.50
CA ASP A 23 -19.23 4.06 -11.01
C ASP A 23 -19.96 4.76 -9.86
N THR A 24 -20.42 4.00 -8.87
CA THR A 24 -21.11 4.52 -7.68
C THR A 24 -20.18 5.44 -6.88
N VAL A 25 -18.94 4.99 -6.59
CA VAL A 25 -17.95 5.78 -5.86
C VAL A 25 -17.54 7.02 -6.67
N ARG A 26 -17.33 6.89 -7.97
CA ARG A 26 -17.01 8.01 -8.87
C ARG A 26 -18.10 9.05 -8.88
N GLN A 27 -19.35 8.64 -8.97
CA GLN A 27 -20.50 9.54 -8.94
C GLN A 27 -20.62 10.26 -7.59
N ALA A 28 -20.48 9.55 -6.47
CA ALA A 28 -20.50 10.15 -5.13
C ALA A 28 -19.38 11.20 -4.96
N MET A 29 -18.16 10.88 -5.44
CA MET A 29 -17.01 11.78 -5.33
C MET A 29 -17.04 12.94 -6.32
N SER A 30 -17.81 12.85 -7.41
CA SER A 30 -17.88 13.90 -8.44
C SER A 30 -18.31 15.26 -7.92
N SER A 31 -19.16 15.27 -6.89
CA SER A 31 -19.65 16.50 -6.24
C SER A 31 -18.73 17.03 -5.15
N LEU A 32 -17.96 16.14 -4.48
CA LEU A 32 -17.09 16.49 -3.36
C LEU A 32 -15.67 16.82 -3.80
N ALA A 33 -15.13 16.02 -4.72
CA ALA A 33 -13.76 16.11 -5.19
C ALA A 33 -13.65 15.61 -6.64
N PRO A 34 -14.11 16.40 -7.64
CA PRO A 34 -14.29 15.94 -9.03
C PRO A 34 -12.99 15.53 -9.75
N LYS A 35 -11.83 15.95 -9.25
CA LYS A 35 -10.51 15.64 -9.85
C LYS A 35 -9.72 14.61 -9.06
N VAL A 36 -10.28 14.08 -7.98
CA VAL A 36 -9.56 13.12 -7.15
C VAL A 36 -9.42 11.79 -7.89
N LYS A 37 -8.28 11.16 -7.70
CA LYS A 37 -8.03 9.83 -8.24
C LYS A 37 -8.66 8.79 -7.32
N ILE A 38 -9.40 7.85 -7.91
CA ILE A 38 -9.92 6.67 -7.23
C ILE A 38 -8.92 5.55 -7.48
N ASP A 39 -8.27 5.08 -6.43
CA ASP A 39 -7.17 4.10 -6.52
C ASP A 39 -7.65 2.67 -6.33
N VAL A 40 -8.57 2.46 -5.37
CA VAL A 40 -9.14 1.14 -5.03
C VAL A 40 -10.62 1.31 -4.73
N VAL A 41 -11.44 0.38 -5.21
CA VAL A 41 -12.84 0.22 -4.78
C VAL A 41 -13.10 -1.26 -4.52
N GLN A 42 -13.75 -1.57 -3.40
CA GLN A 42 -14.10 -2.94 -3.02
C GLN A 42 -15.38 -2.97 -2.19
N ASP A 43 -16.00 -4.15 -2.07
CA ASP A 43 -17.08 -4.34 -1.11
C ASP A 43 -16.56 -4.18 0.33
N SER A 44 -17.35 -3.49 1.16
CA SER A 44 -17.02 -3.32 2.57
C SER A 44 -17.45 -4.52 3.41
N ALA A 45 -16.68 -4.82 4.45
CA ALA A 45 -17.13 -5.69 5.54
C ALA A 45 -18.30 -5.08 6.33
N VAL A 46 -18.49 -3.76 6.26
CA VAL A 46 -19.69 -3.07 6.82
C VAL A 46 -20.82 -3.19 5.82
N PRO A 47 -21.94 -3.85 6.20
CA PRO A 47 -23.07 -4.04 5.28
C PRO A 47 -23.61 -2.72 4.73
N GLY A 48 -23.91 -2.70 3.43
CA GLY A 48 -24.49 -1.52 2.77
C GLY A 48 -23.47 -0.48 2.29
N PHE A 49 -22.17 -0.76 2.43
CA PHE A 49 -21.11 0.15 1.99
C PHE A 49 -20.17 -0.48 0.95
N TYR A 50 -19.55 0.38 0.16
CA TYR A 50 -18.30 0.14 -0.52
C TYR A 50 -17.16 0.78 0.28
N GLU A 51 -15.97 0.21 0.19
CA GLU A 51 -14.72 0.79 0.67
C GLU A 51 -13.92 1.30 -0.52
N ALA A 52 -13.34 2.48 -0.40
CA ALA A 52 -12.51 3.04 -1.45
C ALA A 52 -11.27 3.74 -0.89
N ILE A 53 -10.17 3.70 -1.67
CA ILE A 53 -9.03 4.58 -1.48
C ILE A 53 -9.12 5.65 -2.56
N VAL A 54 -9.25 6.89 -2.12
CA VAL A 54 -9.50 8.05 -2.98
C VAL A 54 -8.49 9.14 -2.63
N GLY A 55 -7.55 9.40 -3.54
CA GLY A 55 -6.47 10.34 -3.27
C GLY A 55 -5.56 9.93 -2.10
N GLY A 56 -5.47 8.64 -1.82
CA GLY A 56 -4.72 8.10 -0.68
C GLY A 56 -5.52 8.00 0.63
N GLU A 57 -6.72 8.57 0.70
CA GLU A 57 -7.61 8.48 1.86
C GLU A 57 -8.57 7.30 1.74
N PHE A 58 -8.81 6.62 2.86
CA PHE A 58 -9.71 5.48 2.94
C PHE A 58 -11.09 5.95 3.38
N ILE A 59 -12.08 5.74 2.52
CA ILE A 59 -13.46 6.19 2.74
C ILE A 59 -14.46 5.05 2.59
N TYR A 60 -15.65 5.23 3.15
CA TYR A 60 -16.83 4.40 2.96
C TYR A 60 -17.87 5.16 2.13
N VAL A 61 -18.46 4.49 1.14
CA VAL A 61 -19.54 5.03 0.32
C VAL A 61 -20.74 4.10 0.40
N THR A 62 -21.93 4.62 0.67
CA THR A 62 -23.14 3.79 0.65
C THR A 62 -23.39 3.21 -0.75
N LYS A 63 -23.94 2.00 -0.83
CA LYS A 63 -24.19 1.32 -2.12
C LYS A 63 -25.14 2.08 -3.03
N ASP A 64 -25.94 3.01 -2.48
CA ASP A 64 -26.78 3.93 -3.26
C ASP A 64 -26.06 5.24 -3.65
N GLY A 65 -24.78 5.41 -3.26
CA GLY A 65 -23.94 6.56 -3.61
C GLY A 65 -24.29 7.88 -2.93
N LYS A 66 -25.23 7.88 -1.95
CA LYS A 66 -25.71 9.13 -1.35
C LYS A 66 -24.83 9.69 -0.24
N TYR A 67 -24.13 8.82 0.48
CA TYR A 67 -23.34 9.23 1.64
C TYR A 67 -21.92 8.75 1.52
N VAL A 68 -20.97 9.61 1.91
CA VAL A 68 -19.54 9.33 2.05
C VAL A 68 -19.18 9.50 3.52
N ILE A 69 -18.47 8.53 4.09
CA ILE A 69 -17.98 8.57 5.46
C ILE A 69 -16.45 8.48 5.40
N ASP A 70 -15.79 9.46 5.98
CA ASP A 70 -14.37 9.45 6.28
C ASP A 70 -14.19 9.06 7.74
N GLY A 71 -13.50 7.96 7.99
CA GLY A 71 -13.32 7.44 9.34
C GLY A 71 -13.01 5.95 9.40
N ASN A 72 -12.98 5.40 10.63
CA ASN A 72 -12.72 3.99 10.88
C ASN A 72 -14.00 3.26 11.31
N ALA A 73 -14.17 2.04 10.82
CA ALA A 73 -15.22 1.12 11.22
C ALA A 73 -14.65 0.01 12.12
N TYR A 74 -15.36 -0.27 13.20
CA TYR A 74 -14.98 -1.31 14.17
C TYR A 74 -16.10 -2.34 14.29
N ASP A 75 -15.75 -3.61 14.22
CA ASP A 75 -16.62 -4.68 14.72
C ASP A 75 -16.49 -4.72 16.25
N VAL A 76 -17.52 -4.20 16.91
CA VAL A 76 -17.53 -4.06 18.37
C VAL A 76 -17.59 -5.42 19.07
N ALA A 77 -18.34 -6.38 18.49
CA ALA A 77 -18.50 -7.71 19.06
C ALA A 77 -17.18 -8.50 19.05
N HIS A 78 -16.43 -8.41 17.97
CA HIS A 78 -15.16 -9.11 17.80
C HIS A 78 -13.94 -8.24 18.14
N ARG A 79 -14.12 -6.96 18.46
CA ARG A 79 -13.05 -5.98 18.75
C ARG A 79 -12.04 -5.87 17.60
N VAL A 80 -12.51 -5.85 16.36
CA VAL A 80 -11.69 -5.77 15.16
C VAL A 80 -11.84 -4.40 14.50
N ASP A 81 -10.71 -3.76 14.20
CA ASP A 81 -10.65 -2.60 13.29
C ASP A 81 -10.79 -3.10 11.85
N LEU A 82 -11.98 -2.97 11.29
CA LEU A 82 -12.29 -3.41 9.92
C LEU A 82 -11.54 -2.57 8.90
N THR A 83 -11.40 -1.27 9.14
CA THR A 83 -10.68 -0.35 8.24
C THR A 83 -9.20 -0.69 8.17
N ALA A 84 -8.55 -0.97 9.31
CA ALA A 84 -7.15 -1.38 9.33
C ALA A 84 -6.96 -2.71 8.57
N SER A 85 -7.88 -3.66 8.73
CA SER A 85 -7.85 -4.95 8.03
C SER A 85 -8.01 -4.78 6.51
N SER A 86 -8.92 -3.91 6.07
CA SER A 86 -9.14 -3.63 4.64
C SER A 86 -7.97 -2.87 4.02
N ARG A 87 -7.39 -1.90 4.74
CA ARG A 87 -6.16 -1.20 4.32
C ARG A 87 -5.00 -2.18 4.17
N ALA A 88 -4.82 -3.11 5.13
CA ALA A 88 -3.77 -4.12 5.06
C ALA A 88 -3.92 -5.00 3.82
N ARG A 89 -5.14 -5.49 3.53
CA ARG A 89 -5.43 -6.27 2.32
C ARG A 89 -5.10 -5.50 1.05
N ALA A 90 -5.57 -4.26 0.92
CA ALA A 90 -5.30 -3.42 -0.25
C ALA A 90 -3.78 -3.21 -0.46
N ARG A 91 -3.01 -3.00 0.63
CA ARG A 91 -1.55 -2.88 0.59
C ARG A 91 -0.90 -4.19 0.15
N LYS A 92 -1.28 -5.32 0.73
CA LYS A 92 -0.78 -6.65 0.35
C LYS A 92 -0.99 -6.90 -1.15
N ASP A 93 -2.21 -6.69 -1.65
CA ASP A 93 -2.56 -6.93 -3.06
C ASP A 93 -1.80 -6.01 -4.02
N ALA A 94 -1.55 -4.77 -3.62
CA ALA A 94 -0.77 -3.83 -4.40
C ALA A 94 0.73 -4.19 -4.41
N LEU A 95 1.29 -4.57 -3.24
CA LEU A 95 2.69 -4.98 -3.11
C LEU A 95 2.99 -6.29 -3.85
N ALA A 96 2.02 -7.20 -3.95
CA ALA A 96 2.16 -8.45 -4.72
C ALA A 96 2.36 -8.20 -6.24
N LYS A 97 1.98 -7.01 -6.73
CA LYS A 97 2.17 -6.61 -8.14
C LYS A 97 3.54 -5.98 -8.39
N ILE A 98 4.29 -5.69 -7.34
CA ILE A 98 5.63 -5.11 -7.44
C ILE A 98 6.65 -6.25 -7.47
N GLY A 99 7.29 -6.43 -8.61
CA GLY A 99 8.30 -7.48 -8.79
C GLY A 99 9.54 -7.27 -7.90
N PRO A 100 10.27 -8.34 -7.60
CA PRO A 100 11.46 -8.30 -6.76
C PRO A 100 12.57 -7.41 -7.35
N GLU A 101 12.60 -7.24 -8.67
CA GLU A 101 13.55 -6.39 -9.38
C GLU A 101 13.39 -4.90 -9.07
N LYS A 102 12.25 -4.49 -8.49
CA LYS A 102 11.97 -3.10 -8.08
C LYS A 102 12.25 -2.83 -6.60
N ARG A 103 12.85 -3.78 -5.89
CA ARG A 103 13.14 -3.72 -4.45
C ARG A 103 14.65 -3.67 -4.21
N ILE A 104 15.07 -2.97 -3.14
CA ILE A 104 16.43 -3.11 -2.60
C ILE A 104 16.32 -3.98 -1.36
N VAL A 105 16.90 -5.18 -1.44
CA VAL A 105 16.71 -6.25 -0.44
C VAL A 105 17.93 -6.37 0.46
N PHE A 106 17.68 -6.46 1.77
CA PHE A 106 18.65 -6.81 2.80
C PHE A 106 18.15 -8.05 3.54
N ALA A 107 18.66 -9.19 3.17
CA ALA A 107 18.30 -10.48 3.73
C ALA A 107 19.26 -10.94 4.84
N PRO A 108 18.82 -11.82 5.75
CA PRO A 108 19.70 -12.54 6.66
C PRO A 108 20.82 -13.27 5.92
N LEU A 109 22.01 -13.29 6.49
CA LEU A 109 23.15 -14.02 5.93
C LEU A 109 23.13 -15.48 6.40
N ALA A 110 23.56 -16.40 5.53
CA ALA A 110 23.73 -17.81 5.90
C ALA A 110 24.55 -17.98 7.18
N PRO A 111 24.20 -18.93 8.07
CA PRO A 111 23.16 -19.97 7.93
C PRO A 111 21.73 -19.53 8.29
N LEU A 112 21.50 -18.26 8.62
CA LEU A 112 20.17 -17.75 8.95
C LEU A 112 19.33 -17.65 7.67
N THR A 113 18.04 -17.99 7.80
CA THR A 113 17.03 -17.79 6.76
C THR A 113 16.03 -16.73 7.21
N ALA A 114 15.40 -16.04 6.26
CA ALA A 114 14.32 -15.12 6.59
C ALA A 114 13.14 -15.88 7.20
N LYS A 115 12.73 -15.45 8.39
CA LYS A 115 11.52 -15.91 9.09
C LYS A 115 10.33 -15.01 8.74
N HIS A 116 10.61 -13.73 8.56
CA HIS A 116 9.65 -12.69 8.20
C HIS A 116 10.26 -11.79 7.13
N THR A 117 9.42 -11.23 6.29
CA THR A 117 9.77 -10.17 5.34
C THR A 117 8.98 -8.91 5.69
N VAL A 118 9.62 -7.76 5.62
CA VAL A 118 8.92 -6.48 5.72
C VAL A 118 9.22 -5.61 4.52
N THR A 119 8.21 -4.93 4.01
CA THR A 119 8.37 -3.89 2.99
C THR A 119 8.48 -2.53 3.66
N VAL A 120 9.47 -1.74 3.30
CA VAL A 120 9.75 -0.43 3.89
C VAL A 120 9.73 0.66 2.82
N PHE A 121 8.71 1.52 2.84
CA PHE A 121 8.75 2.75 2.07
C PHE A 121 9.72 3.73 2.71
N THR A 122 10.68 4.22 1.92
CA THR A 122 11.86 4.89 2.46
C THR A 122 12.31 6.09 1.62
N ASP A 123 12.97 7.03 2.30
CA ASP A 123 13.58 8.22 1.71
C ASP A 123 15.02 8.35 2.24
N VAL A 124 15.98 8.49 1.35
CA VAL A 124 17.41 8.54 1.72
C VAL A 124 17.80 9.80 2.52
N ASP A 125 17.02 10.85 2.45
CA ASP A 125 17.24 12.08 3.23
C ASP A 125 16.42 12.12 4.54
N CYS A 126 15.52 11.14 4.76
CA CYS A 126 14.76 11.07 5.99
C CYS A 126 15.62 10.59 7.17
N PRO A 127 15.75 11.37 8.27
CA PRO A 127 16.56 10.98 9.42
C PRO A 127 16.09 9.68 10.10
N PHE A 128 14.80 9.43 10.12
CA PHE A 128 14.23 8.22 10.71
C PHE A 128 14.49 6.99 9.84
N CYS A 129 14.50 7.12 8.49
CA CYS A 129 14.89 6.06 7.57
C CYS A 129 16.36 5.69 7.76
N ARG A 130 17.24 6.69 7.92
CA ARG A 130 18.66 6.48 8.23
C ARG A 130 18.85 5.71 9.53
N ARG A 131 18.13 6.11 10.59
CA ARG A 131 18.16 5.40 11.88
C ARG A 131 17.64 3.96 11.77
N PHE A 132 16.59 3.72 11.03
CA PHE A 132 16.08 2.37 10.77
C PHE A 132 17.15 1.52 10.07
N HIS A 133 17.75 2.04 9.00
CA HIS A 133 18.76 1.30 8.23
C HIS A 133 20.06 1.05 9.01
N GLN A 134 20.43 1.91 9.95
CA GLN A 134 21.60 1.71 10.82
C GLN A 134 21.51 0.40 11.63
N GLN A 135 20.30 -0.10 11.87
CA GLN A 135 20.03 -1.34 12.60
C GLN A 135 19.81 -2.54 11.66
N ILE A 136 20.13 -2.43 10.35
CA ILE A 136 19.78 -3.45 9.36
C ILE A 136 20.36 -4.83 9.71
N ALA A 137 21.58 -4.88 10.23
CA ALA A 137 22.21 -6.13 10.67
C ALA A 137 21.47 -6.78 11.84
N GLU A 138 20.91 -5.97 12.76
CA GLU A 138 20.14 -6.45 13.90
C GLU A 138 18.79 -7.02 13.45
N TYR A 139 18.09 -6.37 12.51
CA TYR A 139 16.87 -6.93 11.90
C TYR A 139 17.17 -8.27 11.21
N ASN A 140 18.23 -8.32 10.40
CA ASN A 140 18.61 -9.57 9.73
C ASN A 140 18.99 -10.66 10.73
N ALA A 141 19.69 -10.34 11.84
CA ALA A 141 20.02 -11.30 12.91
C ALA A 141 18.78 -11.87 13.61
N LYS A 142 17.62 -11.17 13.57
CA LYS A 142 16.33 -11.64 14.04
C LYS A 142 15.55 -12.45 12.98
N GLY A 143 16.15 -12.72 11.82
CA GLY A 143 15.49 -13.41 10.70
C GLY A 143 14.50 -12.53 9.95
N ILE A 144 14.65 -11.22 10.00
CA ILE A 144 13.81 -10.28 9.27
C ILE A 144 14.53 -9.88 7.98
N GLU A 145 13.94 -10.19 6.84
CA GLU A 145 14.32 -9.64 5.54
C GLU A 145 13.66 -8.27 5.37
N VAL A 146 14.43 -7.29 4.91
CA VAL A 146 13.95 -5.91 4.70
C VAL A 146 14.03 -5.57 3.23
N GLU A 147 12.88 -5.30 2.62
CA GLU A 147 12.72 -4.91 1.23
C GLU A 147 12.35 -3.43 1.15
N TYR A 148 13.26 -2.60 0.65
CA TYR A 148 13.03 -1.17 0.52
C TYR A 148 12.38 -0.81 -0.81
N LEU A 149 11.36 0.06 -0.73
CA LEU A 149 10.75 0.76 -1.86
C LEU A 149 10.97 2.26 -1.69
N PHE A 150 11.47 2.93 -2.72
CA PHE A 150 11.71 4.36 -2.65
C PHE A 150 10.41 5.17 -2.61
N TYR A 151 10.35 6.09 -1.66
CA TYR A 151 9.31 7.11 -1.54
C TYR A 151 9.94 8.43 -1.10
N PRO A 152 10.65 9.15 -2.00
CA PRO A 152 11.23 10.45 -1.69
C PRO A 152 10.13 11.46 -1.40
N LEU A 153 10.19 12.09 -0.24
CA LEU A 153 9.19 13.06 0.21
C LEU A 153 9.46 14.45 -0.35
N SER A 154 8.42 15.18 -0.69
CA SER A 154 8.53 16.56 -1.22
C SER A 154 9.18 17.56 -0.26
N ILE A 155 9.17 17.25 1.05
CA ILE A 155 9.85 18.03 2.08
C ILE A 155 11.37 17.86 2.07
N HIS A 156 11.92 16.91 1.30
CA HIS A 156 13.34 16.68 1.12
C HIS A 156 13.74 16.98 -0.33
N PRO A 157 14.05 18.25 -0.67
CA PRO A 157 14.38 18.65 -2.04
C PRO A 157 15.56 17.85 -2.59
N GLY A 158 15.37 17.19 -3.76
CA GLY A 158 16.42 16.41 -4.42
C GLY A 158 16.55 14.96 -3.95
N ALA A 159 15.75 14.51 -2.97
CA ALA A 159 15.75 13.11 -2.53
C ALA A 159 15.36 12.15 -3.66
N ASP A 160 14.50 12.57 -4.59
CA ASP A 160 14.15 11.83 -5.79
C ASP A 160 15.37 11.55 -6.67
N LYS A 161 16.23 12.55 -6.88
CA LYS A 161 17.46 12.40 -7.67
C LYS A 161 18.52 11.54 -6.98
N LYS A 162 18.57 11.61 -5.65
CA LYS A 162 19.44 10.71 -4.87
C LYS A 162 18.94 9.26 -4.93
N ALA A 163 17.64 9.04 -4.81
CA ALA A 163 17.02 7.71 -4.96
C ALA A 163 17.28 7.13 -6.36
N GLU A 164 17.11 7.92 -7.42
CA GLU A 164 17.44 7.55 -8.79
C GLU A 164 18.94 7.18 -8.93
N ALA A 165 19.84 7.98 -8.39
CA ALA A 165 21.28 7.74 -8.45
C ALA A 165 21.68 6.46 -7.72
N VAL A 166 21.08 6.18 -6.56
CA VAL A 166 21.26 4.90 -5.84
C VAL A 166 20.76 3.73 -6.69
N TRP A 167 19.56 3.87 -7.29
CA TRP A 167 18.97 2.83 -8.13
C TRP A 167 19.84 2.51 -9.34
N CYS A 168 20.42 3.51 -9.97
CA CYS A 168 21.26 3.39 -11.14
C CYS A 168 22.71 2.94 -10.86
N SER A 169 23.03 2.69 -9.60
CA SER A 169 24.31 2.09 -9.22
C SER A 169 24.40 0.62 -9.65
N SER A 170 25.59 0.16 -10.02
CA SER A 170 25.86 -1.26 -10.29
C SER A 170 25.74 -2.13 -9.04
N ASP A 171 25.92 -1.54 -7.86
CA ASP A 171 25.75 -2.18 -6.55
C ASP A 171 24.77 -1.35 -5.73
N ARG A 172 23.49 -1.64 -5.91
CA ARG A 172 22.39 -0.92 -5.25
C ARG A 172 22.41 -1.02 -3.73
N PRO A 173 22.60 -2.20 -3.12
CA PRO A 173 22.64 -2.31 -1.66
C PRO A 173 23.76 -1.46 -1.03
N ASN A 174 24.95 -1.49 -1.57
CA ASN A 174 26.07 -0.68 -1.06
C ASN A 174 25.85 0.81 -1.29
N ALA A 175 25.33 1.22 -2.46
CA ALA A 175 25.00 2.61 -2.76
C ALA A 175 23.87 3.12 -1.82
N PHE A 176 22.86 2.29 -1.55
CA PHE A 176 21.79 2.60 -0.62
C PHE A 176 22.30 2.78 0.82
N THR A 177 23.11 1.85 1.31
CA THR A 177 23.72 1.94 2.65
C THR A 177 24.58 3.20 2.78
N ALA A 178 25.36 3.54 1.75
CA ALA A 178 26.16 4.76 1.75
C ALA A 178 25.29 6.03 1.80
N ALA A 179 24.18 6.07 1.03
CA ALA A 179 23.23 7.18 1.05
C ALA A 179 22.54 7.29 2.42
N MET A 180 22.12 6.17 3.02
CA MET A 180 21.57 6.14 4.37
C MET A 180 22.57 6.56 5.44
N ALA A 181 23.88 6.41 5.19
CA ALA A 181 24.94 6.98 6.03
C ALA A 181 25.22 8.47 5.77
N GLY A 182 24.41 9.11 4.91
CA GLY A 182 24.52 10.54 4.61
C GLY A 182 25.53 10.89 3.52
N LYS A 183 26.09 9.90 2.79
CA LYS A 183 26.97 10.16 1.65
C LYS A 183 26.12 10.42 0.42
N ASP A 184 26.38 11.52 -0.29
CA ASP A 184 25.69 11.80 -1.53
C ASP A 184 26.04 10.74 -2.59
N PRO A 185 25.04 10.09 -3.22
CA PRO A 185 25.30 9.11 -4.26
C PRO A 185 25.91 9.79 -5.50
N ARG A 186 26.76 9.05 -6.23
CA ARG A 186 27.29 9.52 -7.50
C ARG A 186 26.14 9.74 -8.48
N LYS A 187 26.03 10.93 -9.06
CA LYS A 187 24.98 11.26 -10.03
C LYS A 187 24.94 10.23 -11.15
N ALA A 188 23.80 9.62 -11.33
CA ALA A 188 23.53 8.65 -12.39
C ALA A 188 22.03 8.72 -12.74
N THR A 189 21.70 8.43 -14.00
CA THR A 189 20.33 8.35 -14.50
C THR A 189 20.20 7.10 -15.36
N CYS A 190 19.08 6.38 -15.19
CA CYS A 190 18.73 5.21 -15.95
C CYS A 190 17.21 4.99 -15.84
N PRO A 191 16.60 4.06 -16.60
CA PRO A 191 15.25 3.61 -16.31
C PRO A 191 15.16 3.11 -14.86
N ASN A 192 14.24 3.69 -14.07
CA ASN A 192 14.15 3.42 -12.63
C ASN A 192 12.67 3.45 -12.16
N PRO A 193 12.33 2.75 -11.06
CA PRO A 193 10.97 2.65 -10.55
C PRO A 193 10.60 3.77 -9.56
N VAL A 194 11.47 4.75 -9.27
CA VAL A 194 11.27 5.72 -8.18
C VAL A 194 9.95 6.46 -8.31
N GLY A 195 9.61 6.91 -9.54
CA GLY A 195 8.34 7.59 -9.80
C GLY A 195 7.12 6.68 -9.61
N GLU A 196 7.18 5.44 -10.14
CA GLU A 196 6.13 4.44 -9.98
C GLU A 196 5.90 4.10 -8.50
N LEU A 197 6.97 3.87 -7.75
CA LEU A 197 6.91 3.54 -6.32
C LEU A 197 6.39 4.71 -5.48
N THR A 198 6.72 5.95 -5.89
CA THR A 198 6.18 7.16 -5.27
C THR A 198 4.67 7.26 -5.45
N GLU A 199 4.17 7.01 -6.66
CA GLU A 199 2.72 7.02 -6.91
C GLU A 199 2.02 5.85 -6.20
N LEU A 200 2.65 4.68 -6.14
CA LEU A 200 2.14 3.56 -5.35
C LEU A 200 2.01 3.93 -3.86
N ALA A 201 3.04 4.53 -3.25
CA ALA A 201 2.99 4.95 -1.85
C ALA A 201 1.81 5.90 -1.60
N LYS A 202 1.61 6.89 -2.46
CA LYS A 202 0.49 7.83 -2.38
C LYS A 202 -0.86 7.11 -2.50
N SER A 203 -1.01 6.21 -3.49
CA SER A 203 -2.26 5.47 -3.71
C SER A 203 -2.62 4.52 -2.56
N LEU A 204 -1.65 4.13 -1.74
CA LEU A 204 -1.84 3.31 -0.55
C LEU A 204 -2.03 4.12 0.74
N GLY A 205 -2.11 5.45 0.64
CA GLY A 205 -2.24 6.33 1.79
C GLY A 205 -1.00 6.31 2.71
N ILE A 206 0.20 6.11 2.12
CA ILE A 206 1.45 6.19 2.88
C ILE A 206 1.80 7.65 3.12
N GLY A 207 1.57 8.14 4.35
CA GLY A 207 1.73 9.55 4.71
C GLY A 207 3.16 9.96 5.04
N GLY A 208 4.13 9.05 5.08
CA GLY A 208 5.52 9.39 5.44
C GLY A 208 6.46 8.21 5.47
N THR A 209 7.73 8.50 5.80
CA THR A 209 8.80 7.49 5.83
C THR A 209 9.57 7.52 7.17
N PRO A 210 10.11 6.37 7.65
CA PRO A 210 9.85 5.04 7.09
C PRO A 210 8.42 4.57 7.42
N THR A 211 7.76 3.97 6.44
CA THR A 211 6.55 3.18 6.71
C THR A 211 6.90 1.71 6.51
N VAL A 212 6.71 0.92 7.55
CA VAL A 212 7.03 -0.52 7.59
C VAL A 212 5.73 -1.32 7.50
N LEU A 213 5.66 -2.19 6.51
CA LEU A 213 4.53 -3.09 6.28
C LEU A 213 4.98 -4.54 6.47
N ALA A 214 4.18 -5.32 7.20
CA ALA A 214 4.32 -6.77 7.29
C ALA A 214 3.81 -7.46 6.01
N ASP A 215 4.08 -8.76 5.85
CA ASP A 215 3.68 -9.57 4.67
C ASP A 215 2.18 -9.57 4.41
N ASP A 216 1.36 -9.40 5.46
CA ASP A 216 -0.09 -9.32 5.34
C ASP A 216 -0.59 -7.91 4.98
N GLY A 217 0.33 -6.95 4.77
CA GLY A 217 0.04 -5.54 4.49
C GLY A 217 -0.24 -4.70 5.74
N THR A 218 -0.18 -5.29 6.92
CA THR A 218 -0.35 -4.55 8.19
C THR A 218 0.76 -3.53 8.36
N GLN A 219 0.38 -2.27 8.59
CA GLN A 219 1.33 -1.23 8.90
C GLN A 219 1.78 -1.34 10.36
N ILE A 220 3.08 -1.45 10.55
CA ILE A 220 3.68 -1.53 11.87
C ILE A 220 3.85 -0.12 12.46
N ALA A 221 3.41 0.06 13.69
CA ALA A 221 3.58 1.34 14.39
C ALA A 221 5.07 1.70 14.50
N SER A 222 5.41 2.97 14.25
CA SER A 222 6.81 3.42 14.17
C SER A 222 7.63 3.08 15.41
N GLN A 223 7.06 3.21 16.62
CA GLN A 223 7.76 2.88 17.87
C GLN A 223 8.06 1.38 18.00
N ILE A 224 7.33 0.49 17.30
CA ILE A 224 7.60 -0.94 17.22
C ILE A 224 8.63 -1.19 16.12
N ALA A 225 8.42 -0.63 14.95
CA ALA A 225 9.28 -0.82 13.78
C ALA A 225 10.74 -0.39 14.02
N MET A 226 10.95 0.65 14.83
CA MET A 226 12.29 1.20 15.15
C MET A 226 13.07 0.39 16.20
N SER A 227 12.58 -0.76 16.64
CA SER A 227 13.26 -1.67 17.57
C SER A 227 13.28 -3.08 17.00
N PRO A 228 14.44 -3.67 16.67
CA PRO A 228 14.52 -5.01 16.10
C PRO A 228 13.80 -6.08 16.95
N ASP A 229 13.92 -6.02 18.28
CA ASP A 229 13.26 -6.98 19.17
C ASP A 229 11.73 -6.84 19.15
N ARG A 230 11.23 -5.60 19.20
CA ARG A 230 9.78 -5.34 19.17
C ARG A 230 9.18 -5.68 17.81
N LEU A 231 9.90 -5.38 16.74
CA LEU A 231 9.47 -5.72 15.38
C LEU A 231 9.38 -7.23 15.20
N ALA A 232 10.40 -7.99 15.63
CA ALA A 232 10.38 -9.45 15.55
C ALA A 232 9.19 -10.04 16.34
N ALA A 233 8.98 -9.60 17.58
CA ALA A 233 7.85 -10.06 18.41
C ALA A 233 6.48 -9.72 17.77
N GLU A 234 6.34 -8.54 17.17
CA GLU A 234 5.08 -8.16 16.51
C GLU A 234 4.82 -8.97 15.24
N LEU A 235 5.86 -9.24 14.44
CA LEU A 235 5.75 -10.10 13.25
C LEU A 235 5.39 -11.54 13.64
N ASP A 236 5.96 -12.09 14.70
CA ASP A 236 5.58 -13.40 15.25
C ASP A 236 4.11 -13.42 15.67
N ARG A 237 3.63 -12.37 16.36
CA ARG A 237 2.24 -12.23 16.77
C ARG A 237 1.28 -12.17 15.57
N LEU A 238 1.63 -11.40 14.53
CA LEU A 238 0.82 -11.30 13.30
C LEU A 238 0.76 -12.65 12.57
N ALA A 239 1.89 -13.33 12.42
CA ALA A 239 1.94 -14.65 11.79
C ALA A 239 1.07 -15.69 12.53
N ALA A 240 1.13 -15.72 13.87
CA ALA A 240 0.29 -16.61 14.68
C ALA A 240 -1.21 -16.32 14.53
N LYS A 241 -1.60 -15.02 14.44
CA LYS A 241 -2.98 -14.61 14.21
C LYS A 241 -3.48 -15.09 12.85
N ASN A 242 -2.67 -14.93 11.79
CA ASN A 242 -3.04 -15.31 10.42
C ASN A 242 -3.22 -16.85 10.30
N VAL A 243 -2.43 -17.64 11.01
CA VAL A 243 -2.61 -19.12 11.07
C VAL A 243 -3.92 -19.50 11.77
N ALA A 244 -4.33 -18.80 12.81
CA ALA A 244 -5.55 -19.10 13.54
C ALA A 244 -6.85 -18.70 12.80
N GLN A 245 -6.77 -17.89 11.75
CA GLN A 245 -7.91 -17.40 10.97
C GLN A 245 -8.13 -18.17 9.65
N ASN A 246 -7.21 -19.08 9.27
CA ASN A 246 -7.29 -19.97 8.11
C ASN A 246 -7.69 -21.39 8.54
#